data_3e8c56e92756374b640a47ea7a147ac4
#
_entry.id   3e8c56e92756374b640a47ea7a147ac4
#
_cell.length_a   1.000
_cell.length_b   1.000
_cell.length_c   1.000
_cell.angle_alpha   90.00
_cell.angle_beta   90.00
_cell.angle_gamma   90.00
#
_symmetry.space_group_name_H-M   'P 1'
#
loop_
_entity.id
_entity.type
_entity.pdbx_description
1 polymer ?
#
loop_
_entity_poly.entity_id
_entity_poly.type
_entity_poly.pdbx_seq_one_letter_code
_entity_poly.pdbx_strand_id
1 'polypeptide(L)'
;MEKELISIIVPIYNVEKYLRQCLDSILNQTYQNFECLLINDGSPDNSADICREYVEKDSRFKYFEKENGGLSDARNYGIRQSKGSYLTFVDSDDWLEHDALDRLYGALKKENADISIGRYNCYDESRCQYLFYDSNPDDSLEVIDGKEIIGREGVEEMRNGIGL
;
A
#
# COMPACT_ATOMS: atom_id res chain seq x y z
N MET A 1 -17.50 7.38 16.38
CA MET A 1 -16.30 8.21 16.13
C MET A 1 -16.16 8.39 14.63
N GLU A 2 -15.85 9.57 14.17
CA GLU A 2 -15.58 9.83 12.76
C GLU A 2 -14.31 9.07 12.35
N LYS A 3 -14.35 8.35 11.23
CA LYS A 3 -13.18 7.62 10.73
C LYS A 3 -12.13 8.64 10.26
N GLU A 4 -10.87 8.49 10.67
CA GLU A 4 -9.78 9.41 10.33
C GLU A 4 -9.32 9.19 8.88
N LEU A 5 -8.78 10.22 8.24
CA LEU A 5 -8.30 10.14 6.87
C LEU A 5 -7.05 9.26 6.77
N ILE A 6 -7.05 8.32 5.81
CA ILE A 6 -5.88 7.51 5.45
C ILE A 6 -5.35 7.99 4.11
N SER A 7 -4.06 8.29 4.02
CA SER A 7 -3.37 8.56 2.76
C SER A 7 -2.76 7.26 2.22
N ILE A 8 -3.18 6.86 1.04
CA ILE A 8 -2.64 5.71 0.30
C ILE A 8 -1.68 6.26 -0.75
N ILE A 9 -0.41 5.87 -0.68
CA ILE A 9 0.61 6.28 -1.64
C ILE A 9 0.89 5.12 -2.58
N VAL A 10 0.70 5.36 -3.88
CA VAL A 10 0.96 4.38 -4.94
C VAL A 10 2.08 4.92 -5.81
N PRO A 11 3.33 4.45 -5.64
CA PRO A 11 4.43 4.78 -6.56
C PRO A 11 4.25 4.02 -7.87
N ILE A 12 4.41 4.72 -9.00
CA ILE A 12 4.08 4.18 -10.33
C ILE A 12 5.25 4.41 -11.28
N TYR A 13 5.78 3.31 -11.85
CA TYR A 13 6.78 3.34 -12.89
C TYR A 13 6.71 2.09 -13.76
N ASN A 14 6.40 2.25 -15.05
CA ASN A 14 6.40 1.18 -16.07
C ASN A 14 5.56 -0.04 -15.67
N VAL A 15 4.28 0.16 -15.28
CA VAL A 15 3.42 -0.85 -14.64
C VAL A 15 2.01 -0.91 -15.23
N GLU A 16 1.80 -0.42 -16.46
CA GLU A 16 0.48 -0.35 -17.10
C GLU A 16 -0.32 -1.66 -17.05
N LYS A 17 0.39 -2.80 -17.11
CA LYS A 17 -0.22 -4.14 -17.10
C LYS A 17 -1.02 -4.44 -15.82
N TYR A 18 -0.53 -3.99 -14.67
CA TYR A 18 -1.07 -4.35 -13.35
C TYR A 18 -1.83 -3.20 -12.68
N LEU A 19 -1.55 -1.96 -13.11
CA LEU A 19 -2.01 -0.74 -12.45
C LEU A 19 -3.53 -0.70 -12.26
N ARG A 20 -4.31 -1.14 -13.25
CA ARG A 20 -5.78 -1.16 -13.13
C ARG A 20 -6.27 -2.06 -12.00
N GLN A 21 -5.68 -3.24 -11.85
CA GLN A 21 -6.04 -4.17 -10.77
C GLN A 21 -5.72 -3.54 -9.39
N CYS A 22 -4.57 -2.92 -9.25
CA CYS A 22 -4.18 -2.19 -8.06
C CYS A 22 -5.21 -1.10 -7.72
N LEU A 23 -5.49 -0.20 -8.66
CA LEU A 23 -6.37 0.95 -8.43
C LEU A 23 -7.83 0.54 -8.21
N ASP A 24 -8.32 -0.52 -8.88
CA ASP A 24 -9.65 -1.07 -8.63
C ASP A 24 -9.76 -1.64 -7.21
N SER A 25 -8.71 -2.29 -6.70
CA SER A 25 -8.69 -2.81 -5.34
C SER A 25 -8.78 -1.69 -4.28
N ILE A 26 -8.15 -0.56 -4.55
CA ILE A 26 -8.20 0.63 -3.69
C ILE A 26 -9.57 1.33 -3.80
N LEU A 27 -10.08 1.50 -5.01
CA LEU A 27 -11.38 2.12 -5.27
C LEU A 27 -12.51 1.42 -4.51
N ASN A 28 -12.45 0.08 -4.44
CA ASN A 28 -13.48 -0.76 -3.86
C ASN A 28 -13.29 -1.08 -2.37
N GLN A 29 -12.39 -0.39 -1.67
CA GLN A 29 -12.21 -0.60 -0.23
C GLN A 29 -13.47 -0.26 0.58
N THR A 30 -13.76 -1.05 1.62
CA THR A 30 -14.87 -0.79 2.56
C THR A 30 -14.64 0.47 3.39
N TYR A 31 -13.40 0.79 3.70
CA TYR A 31 -13.02 2.05 4.34
C TYR A 31 -13.08 3.19 3.35
N GLN A 32 -14.01 4.14 3.55
CA GLN A 32 -14.30 5.18 2.56
C GLN A 32 -13.53 6.50 2.78
N ASN A 33 -13.03 6.77 4.00
CA ASN A 33 -12.35 8.03 4.29
C ASN A 33 -10.84 7.94 4.00
N PHE A 34 -10.50 7.83 2.72
CA PHE A 34 -9.12 7.83 2.26
C PHE A 34 -8.88 8.84 1.13
N GLU A 35 -7.63 9.20 0.93
CA GLU A 35 -7.11 9.77 -0.31
C GLU A 35 -6.09 8.81 -0.92
N CYS A 36 -6.05 8.71 -2.25
CA CYS A 36 -5.09 7.90 -2.98
C CYS A 36 -4.19 8.80 -3.82
N LEU A 37 -2.91 8.80 -3.52
CA LEU A 37 -1.89 9.64 -4.16
C LEU A 37 -1.13 8.78 -5.19
N LEU A 38 -1.43 8.99 -6.46
CA LEU A 38 -0.81 8.31 -7.59
C LEU A 38 0.47 9.07 -7.98
N ILE A 39 1.63 8.54 -7.63
CA ILE A 39 2.91 9.20 -7.85
C ILE A 39 3.59 8.58 -9.07
N ASN A 40 3.39 9.19 -10.22
CA ASN A 40 4.06 8.77 -11.47
C ASN A 40 5.51 9.25 -11.49
N ASP A 41 6.43 8.31 -11.40
CA ASP A 41 7.88 8.54 -11.40
C ASP A 41 8.46 8.54 -12.82
N GLY A 42 7.80 9.27 -13.74
CA GLY A 42 8.24 9.39 -15.13
C GLY A 42 8.07 8.10 -15.93
N SER A 43 6.92 7.42 -15.79
CA SER A 43 6.64 6.17 -16.53
C SER A 43 6.71 6.38 -18.05
N PRO A 44 7.40 5.49 -18.78
CA PRO A 44 7.48 5.55 -20.25
C PRO A 44 6.29 4.90 -20.98
N ASP A 45 5.42 4.20 -20.24
CA ASP A 45 4.26 3.46 -20.72
C ASP A 45 2.94 4.25 -20.54
N ASN A 46 1.77 3.61 -20.71
CA ASN A 46 0.47 4.27 -20.60
C ASN A 46 -0.02 4.43 -19.13
N SER A 47 0.83 4.20 -18.12
CA SER A 47 0.44 4.32 -16.71
C SER A 47 -0.12 5.70 -16.36
N ALA A 48 0.41 6.77 -16.96
CA ALA A 48 -0.08 8.14 -16.74
C ALA A 48 -1.54 8.31 -17.16
N ASP A 49 -1.94 7.75 -18.32
CA ASP A 49 -3.31 7.86 -18.82
C ASP A 49 -4.27 7.05 -17.96
N ILE A 50 -3.86 5.85 -17.52
CA ILE A 50 -4.63 5.05 -16.56
C ILE A 50 -4.87 5.84 -15.28
N CYS A 51 -3.86 6.49 -14.71
CA CYS A 51 -4.02 7.31 -13.51
C CYS A 51 -5.07 8.42 -13.70
N ARG A 52 -5.03 9.13 -14.83
CA ARG A 52 -5.98 10.22 -15.13
C ARG A 52 -7.42 9.71 -15.19
N GLU A 53 -7.66 8.51 -15.75
CA GLU A 53 -8.99 7.90 -15.76
C GLU A 53 -9.55 7.70 -14.35
N TYR A 54 -8.71 7.26 -13.37
CA TYR A 54 -9.16 7.07 -11.98
C TYR A 54 -9.38 8.38 -11.26
N VAL A 55 -8.60 9.42 -11.53
CA VAL A 55 -8.83 10.77 -11.00
C VAL A 55 -10.15 11.36 -11.49
N GLU A 56 -10.52 11.10 -12.74
CA GLU A 56 -11.82 11.52 -13.29
C GLU A 56 -12.99 10.72 -12.69
N LYS A 57 -12.75 9.43 -12.40
CA LYS A 57 -13.76 8.51 -11.88
C LYS A 57 -14.09 8.76 -10.40
N ASP A 58 -13.10 9.14 -9.59
CA ASP A 58 -13.27 9.29 -8.14
C ASP A 58 -12.36 10.40 -7.57
N SER A 59 -12.95 11.39 -6.92
CA SER A 59 -12.26 12.56 -6.36
C SER A 59 -11.27 12.24 -5.23
N ARG A 60 -11.31 11.05 -4.68
CA ARG A 60 -10.34 10.58 -3.67
C ARG A 60 -8.97 10.30 -4.29
N PHE A 61 -8.90 10.05 -5.60
CA PHE A 61 -7.65 9.84 -6.33
C PHE A 61 -7.04 11.18 -6.75
N LYS A 62 -5.73 11.32 -6.60
CA LYS A 62 -4.95 12.51 -6.96
C LYS A 62 -3.69 12.07 -7.71
N TYR A 63 -3.46 12.67 -8.87
CA TYR A 63 -2.32 12.36 -9.71
C TYR A 63 -1.21 13.38 -9.54
N PHE A 64 0.02 12.89 -9.42
CA PHE A 64 1.23 13.66 -9.40
C PHE A 64 2.25 13.04 -10.35
N GLU A 65 2.95 13.88 -11.09
CA GLU A 65 4.00 13.46 -12.00
C GLU A 65 5.31 14.13 -11.64
N LYS A 66 6.41 13.38 -11.71
CA LYS A 66 7.76 13.88 -11.45
C LYS A 66 8.78 13.21 -12.37
N GLU A 67 9.96 13.79 -12.47
CA GLU A 67 11.09 13.12 -13.10
C GLU A 67 11.47 11.84 -12.33
N ASN A 68 11.90 10.80 -13.07
CA ASN A 68 12.28 9.53 -12.46
C ASN A 68 13.40 9.72 -11.44
N GLY A 69 13.12 9.34 -10.20
CA GLY A 69 14.04 9.39 -9.06
C GLY A 69 14.09 8.08 -8.29
N GLY A 70 13.33 7.08 -8.76
CA GLY A 70 13.24 5.76 -8.15
C GLY A 70 12.19 5.66 -7.04
N LEU A 71 11.93 4.42 -6.63
CA LEU A 71 10.85 4.05 -5.72
C LEU A 71 10.85 4.84 -4.40
N SER A 72 12.01 4.97 -3.77
CA SER A 72 12.12 5.68 -2.49
C SER A 72 11.82 7.17 -2.63
N ASP A 73 12.22 7.80 -3.73
CA ASP A 73 11.93 9.22 -3.98
C ASP A 73 10.43 9.41 -4.29
N ALA A 74 9.81 8.52 -5.07
CA ALA A 74 8.37 8.54 -5.31
C ALA A 74 7.57 8.39 -4.01
N ARG A 75 7.95 7.45 -3.14
CA ARG A 75 7.32 7.28 -1.82
C ARG A 75 7.48 8.53 -0.95
N ASN A 76 8.68 9.10 -0.88
CA ASN A 76 8.94 10.33 -0.14
C ASN A 76 8.18 11.53 -0.70
N TYR A 77 8.02 11.60 -2.02
CA TYR A 77 7.17 12.63 -2.65
C TYR A 77 5.72 12.48 -2.19
N GLY A 78 5.17 11.26 -2.21
CA GLY A 78 3.82 10.96 -1.73
C GLY A 78 3.62 11.35 -0.26
N ILE A 79 4.60 11.04 0.62
CA ILE A 79 4.55 11.45 2.03
C ILE A 79 4.39 12.97 2.16
N ARG A 80 5.13 13.75 1.39
CA ARG A 80 5.04 15.23 1.42
C ARG A 80 3.68 15.78 0.95
N GLN A 81 2.96 15.01 0.14
CA GLN A 81 1.63 15.39 -0.38
C GLN A 81 0.48 14.87 0.49
N SER A 82 0.75 13.93 1.39
CA SER A 82 -0.26 13.28 2.23
C SER A 82 -0.89 14.24 3.24
N LYS A 83 -2.19 14.04 3.52
CA LYS A 83 -2.98 14.83 4.47
C LYS A 83 -3.64 13.97 5.54
N GLY A 84 -3.55 12.64 5.40
CA GLY A 84 -4.13 11.69 6.33
C GLY A 84 -3.42 11.65 7.68
N SER A 85 -4.17 11.30 8.71
CA SER A 85 -3.63 11.00 10.04
C SER A 85 -2.85 9.68 10.03
N TYR A 86 -3.17 8.81 9.08
CA TYR A 86 -2.51 7.54 8.81
C TYR A 86 -2.04 7.48 7.37
N LEU A 87 -1.03 6.67 7.14
CA LEU A 87 -0.39 6.52 5.84
C LEU A 87 -0.16 5.03 5.57
N THR A 88 -0.39 4.62 4.32
CA THR A 88 0.00 3.30 3.82
C THR A 88 0.59 3.42 2.42
N PHE A 89 1.44 2.45 2.07
CA PHE A 89 1.96 2.28 0.71
C PHE A 89 1.30 1.07 0.08
N VAL A 90 1.03 1.16 -1.22
CA VAL A 90 0.59 0.04 -2.04
C VAL A 90 1.44 0.07 -3.30
N ASP A 91 2.21 -0.98 -3.52
CA ASP A 91 3.01 -1.10 -4.74
C ASP A 91 2.07 -1.31 -5.93
N SER A 92 2.36 -0.67 -7.04
CA SER A 92 1.41 -0.52 -8.16
C SER A 92 1.17 -1.81 -8.96
N ASP A 93 1.91 -2.87 -8.68
CA ASP A 93 1.73 -4.25 -9.19
C ASP A 93 1.05 -5.19 -8.19
N ASP A 94 0.74 -4.69 -6.97
CA ASP A 94 0.01 -5.41 -5.94
C ASP A 94 -1.46 -4.96 -5.86
N TRP A 95 -2.29 -5.70 -5.11
CA TRP A 95 -3.68 -5.33 -4.81
C TRP A 95 -4.06 -5.64 -3.37
N LEU A 96 -5.02 -4.88 -2.86
CA LEU A 96 -5.55 -5.04 -1.52
C LEU A 96 -6.78 -5.93 -1.51
N GLU A 97 -6.94 -6.73 -0.44
CA GLU A 97 -8.22 -7.34 -0.12
C GLU A 97 -9.27 -6.25 0.16
N HIS A 98 -10.53 -6.58 -0.13
CA HIS A 98 -11.65 -5.63 -0.10
C HIS A 98 -11.83 -4.86 1.22
N ASP A 99 -11.50 -5.47 2.35
CA ASP A 99 -11.64 -4.90 3.71
C ASP A 99 -10.30 -4.57 4.39
N ALA A 100 -9.20 -4.60 3.64
CA ALA A 100 -7.84 -4.46 4.18
C ALA A 100 -7.66 -3.18 5.01
N LEU A 101 -8.12 -2.04 4.51
CA LEU A 101 -8.00 -0.77 5.25
C LEU A 101 -8.85 -0.74 6.51
N ASP A 102 -10.08 -1.29 6.48
CA ASP A 102 -10.92 -1.36 7.68
C ASP A 102 -10.32 -2.27 8.75
N ARG A 103 -9.73 -3.41 8.36
CA ARG A 103 -9.08 -4.33 9.29
C ARG A 103 -7.82 -3.73 9.90
N LEU A 104 -6.95 -3.15 9.08
CA LEU A 104 -5.70 -2.53 9.55
C LEU A 104 -5.98 -1.33 10.46
N TYR A 105 -6.90 -0.44 10.06
CA TYR A 105 -7.31 0.69 10.88
C TYR A 105 -7.99 0.24 12.18
N GLY A 106 -8.87 -0.76 12.10
CA GLY A 106 -9.53 -1.33 13.28
C GLY A 106 -8.54 -1.91 14.30
N ALA A 107 -7.50 -2.59 13.82
CA ALA A 107 -6.41 -3.11 14.66
C ALA A 107 -5.65 -1.99 15.38
N LEU A 108 -5.24 -0.93 14.64
CA LEU A 108 -4.59 0.25 15.23
C LEU A 108 -5.41 0.86 16.37
N LYS A 109 -6.71 1.07 16.12
CA LYS A 109 -7.59 1.73 17.09
C LYS A 109 -7.89 0.85 18.30
N LYS A 110 -8.08 -0.45 18.08
CA LYS A 110 -8.37 -1.41 19.14
C LYS A 110 -7.22 -1.54 20.13
N GLU A 111 -6.00 -1.63 19.61
CA GLU A 111 -4.80 -1.89 20.40
C GLU A 111 -4.04 -0.61 20.77
N ASN A 112 -4.53 0.58 20.34
CA ASN A 112 -3.85 1.87 20.49
C ASN A 112 -2.40 1.80 20.00
N ALA A 113 -2.20 1.16 18.83
CA ALA A 113 -0.90 0.96 18.22
C ALA A 113 -0.56 2.07 17.22
N ASP A 114 0.72 2.28 16.98
CA ASP A 114 1.20 3.24 15.96
C ASP A 114 1.28 2.63 14.57
N ILE A 115 1.47 1.30 14.48
CA ILE A 115 1.63 0.55 13.23
C ILE A 115 0.74 -0.69 13.28
N SER A 116 0.06 -0.99 12.18
CA SER A 116 -0.56 -2.29 11.93
C SER A 116 0.00 -2.90 10.66
N ILE A 117 0.27 -4.19 10.69
CA ILE A 117 0.83 -4.94 9.56
C ILE A 117 -0.14 -6.07 9.23
N GLY A 118 -0.55 -6.13 7.97
CA GLY A 118 -1.34 -7.23 7.44
C GLY A 118 -0.45 -8.34 6.87
N ARG A 119 -1.00 -9.51 6.74
CA ARG A 119 -0.38 -10.60 5.98
C ARG A 119 -0.53 -10.35 4.49
N TYR A 120 0.30 -10.98 3.68
CA TYR A 120 0.20 -10.94 2.24
C TYR A 120 0.15 -12.36 1.67
N ASN A 121 -0.49 -12.50 0.51
CA ASN A 121 -0.48 -13.69 -0.29
C ASN A 121 0.33 -13.43 -1.56
N CYS A 122 1.13 -14.39 -2.00
CA CYS A 122 1.74 -14.32 -3.31
C CYS A 122 0.83 -14.99 -4.34
N TYR A 123 0.62 -14.32 -5.47
CA TYR A 123 -0.09 -14.88 -6.62
C TYR A 123 0.90 -15.22 -7.73
N ASP A 124 0.92 -16.50 -8.15
CA ASP A 124 1.70 -16.94 -9.30
C ASP A 124 0.84 -16.82 -10.57
N GLU A 125 1.10 -15.78 -11.35
CA GLU A 125 0.38 -15.50 -12.60
C GLU A 125 0.54 -16.63 -13.61
N SER A 126 1.72 -17.27 -13.68
CA SER A 126 2.01 -18.34 -14.64
C SER A 126 1.19 -19.60 -14.38
N ARG A 127 0.85 -19.85 -13.13
CA ARG A 127 0.06 -21.00 -12.67
C ARG A 127 -1.37 -20.64 -12.32
N CYS A 128 -1.72 -19.35 -12.34
CA CYS A 128 -3.03 -18.84 -11.93
C CYS A 128 -3.45 -19.33 -10.54
N GLN A 129 -2.52 -19.33 -9.58
CA GLN A 129 -2.79 -19.82 -8.23
C GLN A 129 -2.11 -18.98 -7.14
N TYR A 130 -2.72 -18.95 -5.96
CA TYR A 130 -2.10 -18.36 -4.79
C TYR A 130 -1.07 -19.29 -4.18
N LEU A 131 0.07 -18.73 -3.83
CA LEU A 131 1.08 -19.36 -3.00
C LEU A 131 0.90 -18.81 -1.59
N PHE A 132 0.45 -19.65 -0.66
CA PHE A 132 0.29 -19.24 0.74
C PHE A 132 1.62 -19.43 1.47
N TYR A 133 2.11 -18.36 2.04
CA TYR A 133 3.31 -18.37 2.90
C TYR A 133 2.94 -18.33 4.40
N ASP A 134 1.70 -18.65 4.74
CA ASP A 134 1.29 -18.61 6.13
C ASP A 134 1.59 -19.90 6.87
N SER A 135 2.53 -19.82 7.81
CA SER A 135 2.82 -20.90 8.75
C SER A 135 1.93 -20.84 10.01
N ASN A 136 1.10 -19.80 10.17
CA ASN A 136 0.24 -19.66 11.33
C ASN A 136 -1.22 -19.52 10.90
N PRO A 137 -2.05 -20.58 11.03
CA PRO A 137 -3.46 -20.57 10.65
C PRO A 137 -4.34 -19.75 11.61
N ASP A 138 -3.77 -19.20 12.69
CA ASP A 138 -4.53 -18.44 13.66
C ASP A 138 -4.60 -16.97 13.23
N ASP A 139 -5.82 -16.48 13.00
CA ASP A 139 -6.15 -15.08 12.67
C ASP A 139 -5.99 -14.15 13.89
N SER A 140 -5.22 -14.57 14.90
CA SER A 140 -4.99 -13.83 16.11
C SER A 140 -4.14 -12.58 15.86
N LEU A 141 -4.59 -11.48 16.44
CA LEU A 141 -3.88 -10.21 16.42
C LEU A 141 -2.75 -10.31 17.45
N GLU A 142 -1.51 -10.22 17.00
CA GLU A 142 -0.35 -10.13 17.88
C GLU A 142 0.04 -8.67 18.07
N VAL A 143 0.16 -8.22 19.32
CA VAL A 143 0.66 -6.89 19.65
C VAL A 143 2.12 -7.00 20.05
N ILE A 144 2.99 -6.38 19.27
CA ILE A 144 4.44 -6.42 19.47
C ILE A 144 4.92 -5.01 19.88
N ASP A 145 5.72 -4.90 20.95
CA ASP A 145 6.38 -3.65 21.29
C ASP A 145 7.39 -3.28 20.19
N GLY A 146 7.35 -2.04 19.69
CA GLY A 146 8.27 -1.56 18.65
C GLY A 146 9.75 -1.74 19.00
N LYS A 147 10.12 -1.78 20.28
CA LYS A 147 11.48 -2.12 20.72
C LYS A 147 11.84 -3.59 20.50
N GLU A 148 10.86 -4.49 20.52
CA GLU A 148 11.08 -5.90 20.20
C GLU A 148 11.25 -6.12 18.69
N ILE A 149 10.52 -5.37 17.86
CA ILE A 149 10.67 -5.41 16.41
C ILE A 149 12.08 -4.98 16.00
N ILE A 150 12.58 -3.90 16.62
CA ILE A 150 13.93 -3.37 16.33
C ILE A 150 15.02 -4.27 16.94
N GLY A 151 14.73 -4.96 18.04
CA GLY A 151 15.74 -5.73 18.81
C GLY A 151 15.91 -7.18 18.40
N ARG A 152 14.92 -7.84 17.82
CA ARG A 152 14.97 -9.29 17.56
C ARG A 152 15.47 -9.70 16.18
N GLU A 153 15.09 -9.03 15.14
CA GLU A 153 15.40 -9.48 13.76
C GLU A 153 15.50 -8.34 12.75
N GLY A 154 14.89 -7.20 13.05
CA GLY A 154 14.74 -6.10 12.11
C GLY A 154 16.04 -5.53 11.56
N VAL A 155 17.15 -5.66 12.30
CA VAL A 155 18.47 -5.19 11.83
C VAL A 155 19.15 -6.23 10.94
N GLU A 156 18.93 -7.54 11.17
CA GLU A 156 19.51 -8.60 10.32
C GLU A 156 18.66 -8.82 9.06
N GLU A 157 17.33 -8.80 9.15
CA GLU A 157 16.47 -8.87 7.96
C GLU A 157 16.55 -7.62 7.09
N MET A 158 16.62 -6.43 7.68
CA MET A 158 16.90 -5.21 6.90
C MET A 158 18.31 -5.21 6.26
N ARG A 159 19.27 -5.91 6.83
CA ARG A 159 20.59 -6.08 6.21
C ARG A 159 20.64 -7.18 5.16
N ASN A 160 19.83 -8.23 5.29
CA ASN A 160 19.90 -9.43 4.45
C ASN A 160 18.70 -9.62 3.53
N GLY A 161 17.60 -8.90 3.72
CA GLY A 161 16.31 -9.19 3.09
C GLY A 161 15.74 -8.11 2.19
N ILE A 162 16.36 -6.95 2.09
CA ILE A 162 16.04 -6.00 1.03
C ILE A 162 17.09 -6.13 -0.07
N GLY A 163 17.13 -7.31 -0.64
CA GLY A 163 17.60 -7.48 -2.00
C GLY A 163 16.51 -6.99 -2.93
N LEU A 164 16.72 -5.82 -3.46
CA LEU A 164 16.02 -5.26 -4.58
C LEU A 164 16.25 -6.12 -5.81
#